data_34ccbfe9033398abf9c13f0364b353fe
#
_entry.id   34ccbfe9033398abf9c13f0364b353fe
#
_cell.length_a   1.000
_cell.length_b   1.000
_cell.length_c   1.000
_cell.angle_alpha   90.00
_cell.angle_beta   90.00
_cell.angle_gamma   90.00
#
_symmetry.space_group_name_H-M   'P 1'
#
loop_
_entity.id
_entity.type
_entity.pdbx_description
1 polymer ?
#
loop_
_entity_poly.entity_id
_entity_poly.type
_entity_poly.pdbx_seq_one_letter_code
_entity_poly.pdbx_strand_id
1 'polypeptide(L)'
;MKLAAQGRYDEALALIKRENPLPAICGRVCNRRCEDACTRGRVDAAVAIDEVKKFIAQRDLDAATRYVPPVVTPTRAGGFDQKIAIIGAGPAGLSCAFYLAEKGYKPVVFEKNERPGGMLTYGIPSFKLQKDVIEAEVEIIRLMGAEFRYGVEVGRDVTLDELREQGFKAFYVAIGCQGGRLAGIPGEDAEDVTVAVDFLREVNSGKIDALPGRTIVVGGGNVAIDVARNACRLGSEHVEMFCLESEAQMPASEEERREAVEDGAHISCGWGPKEVHLDESGRVCGITFKRCTRVFDDEGRFAPEYDENDLRRVDADRVVMSIGQSIVWGDLLAGSKVELGRGQGALADPQTYQTAEPDIFVGGDVYTGPSFAIDAIAAGHEAAVSIHRFVQPGSTLTIGRNQRRYTALDRDDVVIESYDNASREVAHVNRDREKAAPFSEYVETFTEEQVRAETARCLGCGASIVDPNKCIGCGLCTTKCAFDAIHLDRDRPECSTMVKYEQKLPSLGKYALKRAIKIKFGRK
;
A
#
# COMPACT_ATOMS: atom_id res chain seq x y z
N MET A 1 -6.91 0.22 -19.50
CA MET A 1 -6.73 1.15 -20.64
C MET A 1 -7.69 0.83 -21.80
N LYS A 2 -7.67 -0.37 -22.37
CA LYS A 2 -8.50 -0.70 -23.55
C LYS A 2 -10.01 -0.61 -23.31
N LEU A 3 -10.51 -1.04 -22.13
CA LEU A 3 -11.92 -0.87 -21.76
C LEU A 3 -12.29 0.60 -21.60
N ALA A 4 -11.41 1.39 -20.96
CA ALA A 4 -11.62 2.82 -20.80
C ALA A 4 -11.66 3.55 -22.15
N ALA A 5 -10.76 3.21 -23.10
CA ALA A 5 -10.78 3.74 -24.46
C ALA A 5 -12.10 3.45 -25.21
N GLN A 6 -12.80 2.38 -24.85
CA GLN A 6 -14.11 2.00 -25.40
C GLN A 6 -15.30 2.61 -24.65
N GLY A 7 -15.06 3.41 -23.61
CA GLY A 7 -16.11 3.95 -22.74
C GLY A 7 -16.78 2.91 -21.82
N ARG A 8 -16.20 1.71 -21.69
CA ARG A 8 -16.70 0.59 -20.88
C ARG A 8 -16.18 0.71 -19.44
N TYR A 9 -16.53 1.80 -18.76
CA TYR A 9 -15.94 2.16 -17.47
C TYR A 9 -16.36 1.21 -16.35
N ASP A 10 -17.59 0.70 -16.35
CA ASP A 10 -18.06 -0.23 -15.32
C ASP A 10 -17.33 -1.57 -15.40
N GLU A 11 -17.06 -2.06 -16.61
CA GLU A 11 -16.26 -3.27 -16.80
C GLU A 11 -14.79 -3.03 -16.45
N ALA A 12 -14.28 -1.83 -16.73
CA ALA A 12 -12.93 -1.44 -16.32
C ALA A 12 -12.81 -1.40 -14.79
N LEU A 13 -13.80 -0.85 -14.09
CA LEU A 13 -13.85 -0.86 -12.62
C LEU A 13 -13.89 -2.28 -12.05
N ALA A 14 -14.78 -3.13 -12.60
CA ALA A 14 -14.85 -4.54 -12.18
C ALA A 14 -13.53 -5.27 -12.38
N LEU A 15 -12.81 -4.97 -13.47
CA LEU A 15 -11.47 -5.53 -13.73
C LEU A 15 -10.44 -5.01 -12.73
N ILE A 16 -10.44 -3.70 -12.42
CA ILE A 16 -9.52 -3.10 -11.45
C ILE A 16 -9.73 -3.73 -10.07
N LYS A 17 -10.99 -3.88 -9.62
CA LYS A 17 -11.29 -4.41 -8.28
C LYS A 17 -10.90 -5.88 -8.07
N ARG A 18 -10.55 -6.62 -9.14
CA ARG A 18 -9.96 -7.97 -9.00
C ARG A 18 -8.58 -7.97 -8.35
N GLU A 19 -7.80 -6.89 -8.55
CA GLU A 19 -6.41 -6.78 -8.05
C GLU A 19 -6.24 -5.60 -7.09
N ASN A 20 -7.11 -4.60 -7.16
CA ASN A 20 -7.10 -3.41 -6.30
C ASN A 20 -8.51 -3.07 -5.84
N PRO A 21 -8.87 -3.36 -4.57
CA PRO A 21 -10.21 -3.15 -4.04
C PRO A 21 -10.52 -1.67 -3.73
N LEU A 22 -9.49 -0.81 -3.68
CA LEU A 22 -9.57 0.59 -3.27
C LEU A 22 -9.11 1.56 -4.39
N PRO A 23 -9.72 1.49 -5.59
CA PRO A 23 -9.23 2.24 -6.76
C PRO A 23 -9.38 3.77 -6.60
N ALA A 24 -10.39 4.25 -5.88
CA ALA A 24 -10.58 5.68 -5.65
C ALA A 24 -9.50 6.27 -4.73
N ILE A 25 -9.07 5.51 -3.73
CA ILE A 25 -7.95 5.86 -2.85
C ILE A 25 -6.64 5.83 -3.64
N CYS A 26 -6.36 4.73 -4.34
CA CYS A 26 -5.12 4.60 -5.12
C CYS A 26 -5.04 5.59 -6.29
N GLY A 27 -6.15 6.07 -6.84
CA GLY A 27 -6.16 7.13 -7.85
C GLY A 27 -5.74 8.50 -7.32
N ARG A 28 -5.58 8.64 -5.99
CA ARG A 28 -5.19 9.89 -5.34
C ARG A 28 -3.80 9.85 -4.69
N VAL A 29 -3.34 8.66 -4.27
CA VAL A 29 -2.12 8.51 -3.45
C VAL A 29 -1.20 7.38 -3.92
N CYS A 30 -1.27 6.99 -5.20
CA CYS A 30 -0.41 5.97 -5.77
C CYS A 30 0.95 6.52 -6.19
N ASN A 31 2.00 5.72 -6.03
CA ASN A 31 3.36 6.02 -6.50
C ASN A 31 3.57 5.78 -8.02
N ARG A 32 2.54 5.45 -8.76
CA ARG A 32 2.47 5.36 -10.24
C ARG A 32 3.50 4.43 -10.90
N ARG A 33 3.98 3.37 -10.23
CA ARG A 33 4.95 2.40 -10.81
C ARG A 33 4.52 1.82 -12.17
N CYS A 34 3.21 1.76 -12.44
CA CYS A 34 2.68 1.33 -13.74
C CYS A 34 2.99 2.34 -14.85
N GLU A 35 3.11 3.62 -14.54
CA GLU A 35 3.49 4.67 -15.48
C GLU A 35 5.01 4.63 -15.73
N ASP A 36 5.82 4.42 -14.69
CA ASP A 36 7.27 4.23 -14.82
C ASP A 36 7.59 3.03 -15.73
N ALA A 37 6.76 1.98 -15.68
CA ALA A 37 6.87 0.79 -16.51
C ALA A 37 6.18 0.92 -17.89
N CYS A 38 5.53 2.04 -18.20
CA CYS A 38 4.80 2.23 -19.44
C CYS A 38 5.75 2.37 -20.64
N THR A 39 5.57 1.52 -21.67
CA THR A 39 6.37 1.55 -22.91
C THR A 39 6.24 2.88 -23.65
N ARG A 40 5.08 3.56 -23.57
CA ARG A 40 4.91 4.89 -24.15
C ARG A 40 5.91 5.91 -23.63
N GLY A 41 6.37 5.78 -22.38
CA GLY A 41 7.41 6.63 -21.81
C GLY A 41 8.77 6.55 -22.50
N ARG A 42 8.99 5.55 -23.39
CA ARG A 42 10.19 5.48 -24.24
C ARG A 42 10.07 6.33 -25.52
N VAL A 43 8.86 6.73 -25.86
CA VAL A 43 8.58 7.52 -27.09
C VAL A 43 8.50 9.00 -26.76
N ASP A 44 7.62 9.34 -25.82
CA ASP A 44 7.38 10.72 -25.38
C ASP A 44 7.13 10.79 -23.87
N ALA A 45 5.92 10.53 -23.41
CA ALA A 45 5.55 10.49 -21.99
C ALA A 45 4.61 9.30 -21.73
N ALA A 46 4.79 8.63 -20.60
CA ALA A 46 3.93 7.53 -20.16
C ALA A 46 2.45 7.92 -20.21
N VAL A 47 1.58 6.95 -20.46
CA VAL A 47 0.13 7.17 -20.35
C VAL A 47 -0.25 7.44 -18.90
N ALA A 48 -1.09 8.44 -18.65
CA ALA A 48 -1.59 8.80 -17.32
C ALA A 48 -2.56 7.73 -16.77
N ILE A 49 -2.02 6.56 -16.45
CA ILE A 49 -2.79 5.37 -16.05
C ILE A 49 -3.51 5.62 -14.74
N ASP A 50 -2.86 6.33 -13.82
CA ASP A 50 -3.42 6.62 -12.50
C ASP A 50 -4.60 7.57 -12.59
N GLU A 51 -4.51 8.61 -13.40
CA GLU A 51 -5.60 9.57 -13.62
C GLU A 51 -6.81 8.91 -14.31
N VAL A 52 -6.57 8.00 -15.27
CA VAL A 52 -7.65 7.21 -15.89
C VAL A 52 -8.30 6.30 -14.84
N LYS A 53 -7.54 5.67 -13.96
CA LYS A 53 -8.06 4.87 -12.84
C LYS A 53 -8.87 5.74 -11.87
N LYS A 54 -8.35 6.93 -11.50
CA LYS A 54 -9.05 7.91 -10.66
C LYS A 54 -10.41 8.28 -11.25
N PHE A 55 -10.46 8.59 -12.55
CA PHE A 55 -11.70 8.91 -13.24
C PHE A 55 -12.72 7.77 -13.19
N ILE A 56 -12.29 6.54 -13.47
CA ILE A 56 -13.16 5.35 -13.43
C ILE A 56 -13.74 5.15 -12.03
N ALA A 57 -12.90 5.30 -11.00
CA ALA A 57 -13.33 5.16 -9.62
C ALA A 57 -14.24 6.32 -9.18
N GLN A 58 -13.98 7.56 -9.63
CA GLN A 58 -14.80 8.71 -9.33
C GLN A 58 -16.22 8.57 -9.90
N ARG A 59 -16.34 8.05 -11.13
CA ARG A 59 -17.67 7.75 -11.70
C ARG A 59 -18.50 6.80 -10.84
N ASP A 60 -17.84 5.81 -10.22
CA ASP A 60 -18.51 4.90 -9.29
C ASP A 60 -18.88 5.63 -7.99
N LEU A 61 -18.00 6.49 -7.46
CA LEU A 61 -18.31 7.30 -6.29
C LEU A 61 -19.52 8.20 -6.50
N ASP A 62 -19.66 8.77 -7.69
CA ASP A 62 -20.75 9.69 -8.04
C ASP A 62 -22.04 8.96 -8.46
N ALA A 63 -21.99 7.65 -8.66
CA ALA A 63 -23.12 6.86 -9.11
C ALA A 63 -24.19 6.71 -8.01
N ALA A 64 -25.45 6.80 -8.39
CA ALA A 64 -26.57 6.56 -7.49
C ALA A 64 -26.55 5.13 -6.89
N THR A 65 -25.97 4.18 -7.61
CA THR A 65 -25.75 2.79 -7.15
C THR A 65 -24.31 2.42 -7.43
N ARG A 66 -23.56 2.17 -6.36
CA ARG A 66 -22.14 1.75 -6.43
C ARG A 66 -21.99 0.31 -6.88
N TYR A 67 -20.89 0.03 -7.56
CA TYR A 67 -20.53 -1.34 -7.93
C TYR A 67 -20.07 -2.13 -6.70
N VAL A 68 -20.87 -3.11 -6.30
CA VAL A 68 -20.51 -4.11 -5.27
C VAL A 68 -20.11 -5.40 -5.96
N PRO A 69 -18.88 -5.89 -5.81
CA PRO A 69 -18.46 -7.14 -6.40
C PRO A 69 -19.32 -8.33 -5.95
N PRO A 70 -19.65 -9.24 -6.85
CA PRO A 70 -20.42 -10.43 -6.48
C PRO A 70 -19.56 -11.40 -5.67
N VAL A 71 -20.21 -12.13 -4.76
CA VAL A 71 -19.55 -13.22 -4.02
C VAL A 71 -19.22 -14.36 -4.97
N VAL A 72 -17.96 -14.79 -4.99
CA VAL A 72 -17.42 -15.86 -5.86
C VAL A 72 -17.16 -17.12 -5.02
N THR A 73 -18.19 -17.71 -4.46
CA THR A 73 -18.04 -18.95 -3.70
C THR A 73 -18.66 -20.13 -4.44
N PRO A 74 -17.99 -21.28 -4.53
CA PRO A 74 -18.55 -22.49 -5.12
C PRO A 74 -19.51 -23.24 -4.21
N THR A 75 -19.73 -22.76 -2.97
CA THR A 75 -20.57 -23.49 -2.00
C THR A 75 -22.05 -23.30 -2.29
N ARG A 76 -22.85 -24.35 -2.06
CA ARG A 76 -24.32 -24.27 -2.17
C ARG A 76 -24.94 -23.37 -1.09
N ALA A 77 -24.25 -23.17 0.04
CA ALA A 77 -24.68 -22.30 1.13
C ALA A 77 -24.48 -20.80 0.83
N GLY A 78 -23.78 -20.46 -0.27
CA GLY A 78 -23.50 -19.07 -0.64
C GLY A 78 -22.43 -18.38 0.21
N GLY A 79 -21.76 -19.08 1.12
CA GLY A 79 -20.72 -18.52 1.98
C GLY A 79 -20.02 -19.54 2.86
N PHE A 80 -19.15 -19.06 3.73
CA PHE A 80 -18.38 -19.85 4.69
C PHE A 80 -18.62 -19.35 6.11
N ASP A 81 -18.73 -20.27 7.09
CA ASP A 81 -19.05 -19.97 8.48
C ASP A 81 -17.82 -19.73 9.38
N GLN A 82 -16.60 -19.99 8.88
CA GLN A 82 -15.39 -19.78 9.66
C GLN A 82 -15.22 -18.30 9.97
N LYS A 83 -15.11 -17.98 11.27
CA LYS A 83 -14.86 -16.62 11.73
C LYS A 83 -13.39 -16.25 11.51
N ILE A 84 -13.13 -15.10 10.92
CA ILE A 84 -11.80 -14.56 10.67
C ILE A 84 -11.74 -13.16 11.27
N ALA A 85 -10.72 -12.92 12.09
CA ALA A 85 -10.43 -11.60 12.67
C ALA A 85 -9.36 -10.88 11.87
N ILE A 86 -9.59 -9.62 11.55
CA ILE A 86 -8.63 -8.71 10.93
C ILE A 86 -8.33 -7.62 11.95
N ILE A 87 -7.07 -7.41 12.29
CA ILE A 87 -6.64 -6.48 13.32
C ILE A 87 -5.97 -5.29 12.65
N GLY A 88 -6.69 -4.17 12.58
CA GLY A 88 -6.34 -2.95 11.87
C GLY A 88 -7.13 -2.76 10.58
N ALA A 89 -7.80 -1.60 10.45
CA ALA A 89 -8.57 -1.19 9.29
C ALA A 89 -7.77 -0.28 8.34
N GLY A 90 -6.43 -0.44 8.27
CA GLY A 90 -5.58 0.18 7.26
C GLY A 90 -5.70 -0.50 5.89
N PRO A 91 -4.97 -0.03 4.84
CA PRO A 91 -5.09 -0.56 3.47
C PRO A 91 -4.89 -2.08 3.38
N ALA A 92 -3.97 -2.66 4.15
CA ALA A 92 -3.75 -4.11 4.17
C ALA A 92 -4.96 -4.87 4.75
N GLY A 93 -5.48 -4.41 5.90
CA GLY A 93 -6.66 -5.01 6.54
C GLY A 93 -7.93 -4.88 5.69
N LEU A 94 -8.16 -3.70 5.09
CA LEU A 94 -9.28 -3.44 4.19
C LEU A 94 -9.22 -4.34 2.95
N SER A 95 -8.04 -4.50 2.35
CA SER A 95 -7.85 -5.40 1.21
C SER A 95 -8.12 -6.86 1.59
N CYS A 96 -7.60 -7.32 2.73
CA CYS A 96 -7.86 -8.68 3.20
C CYS A 96 -9.37 -8.90 3.47
N ALA A 97 -10.05 -7.93 4.09
CA ALA A 97 -11.49 -7.98 4.34
C ALA A 97 -12.28 -8.09 3.03
N PHE A 98 -11.93 -7.28 2.03
CA PHE A 98 -12.57 -7.29 0.72
C PHE A 98 -12.47 -8.66 0.04
N TYR A 99 -11.26 -9.22 -0.09
CA TYR A 99 -11.07 -10.49 -0.79
C TYR A 99 -11.58 -11.70 -0.02
N LEU A 100 -11.64 -11.63 1.31
CA LEU A 100 -12.35 -12.65 2.10
C LEU A 100 -13.87 -12.55 1.93
N ALA A 101 -14.42 -11.33 1.90
CA ALA A 101 -15.84 -11.11 1.65
C ALA A 101 -16.24 -11.54 0.23
N GLU A 102 -15.42 -11.25 -0.79
CA GLU A 102 -15.60 -11.74 -2.15
C GLU A 102 -15.67 -13.28 -2.21
N LYS A 103 -14.88 -13.96 -1.37
CA LYS A 103 -14.93 -15.43 -1.24
C LYS A 103 -16.15 -15.96 -0.47
N GLY A 104 -16.93 -15.09 0.15
CA GLY A 104 -18.14 -15.44 0.89
C GLY A 104 -17.94 -15.62 2.40
N TYR A 105 -16.83 -15.14 2.96
CA TYR A 105 -16.67 -14.99 4.41
C TYR A 105 -17.33 -13.71 4.91
N LYS A 106 -17.55 -13.64 6.23
CA LYS A 106 -17.94 -12.42 6.95
C LYS A 106 -16.82 -12.06 7.93
N PRO A 107 -15.71 -11.49 7.45
CA PRO A 107 -14.60 -11.13 8.33
C PRO A 107 -15.00 -10.02 9.30
N VAL A 108 -14.44 -10.05 10.51
CA VAL A 108 -14.62 -9.01 11.51
C VAL A 108 -13.33 -8.22 11.60
N VAL A 109 -13.41 -6.91 11.32
CA VAL A 109 -12.28 -5.98 11.37
C VAL A 109 -12.33 -5.23 12.69
N PHE A 110 -11.28 -5.39 13.49
CA PHE A 110 -11.06 -4.66 14.75
C PHE A 110 -10.14 -3.47 14.49
N GLU A 111 -10.60 -2.28 14.81
CA GLU A 111 -9.86 -1.04 14.65
C GLU A 111 -9.84 -0.27 15.96
N LYS A 112 -8.65 0.11 16.45
CA LYS A 112 -8.49 0.83 17.70
C LYS A 112 -9.00 2.27 17.65
N ASN A 113 -8.99 2.87 16.46
CA ASN A 113 -9.47 4.23 16.26
C ASN A 113 -10.98 4.23 15.92
N GLU A 114 -11.57 5.42 15.93
CA GLU A 114 -13.00 5.62 15.65
C GLU A 114 -13.37 5.50 14.17
N ARG A 115 -12.37 5.60 13.28
CA ARG A 115 -12.58 5.60 11.82
C ARG A 115 -11.63 4.63 11.13
N PRO A 116 -12.06 3.99 10.02
CA PRO A 116 -11.21 3.13 9.22
C PRO A 116 -10.19 3.91 8.38
N GLY A 117 -9.27 3.21 7.75
CA GLY A 117 -8.30 3.74 6.80
C GLY A 117 -6.87 3.77 7.34
N GLY A 118 -6.66 3.70 8.66
CA GLY A 118 -5.32 3.78 9.24
C GLY A 118 -4.60 5.05 8.79
N MET A 119 -3.38 4.95 8.25
CA MET A 119 -2.62 6.10 7.78
C MET A 119 -3.28 6.86 6.61
N LEU A 120 -4.18 6.25 5.84
CA LEU A 120 -4.97 6.97 4.82
C LEU A 120 -5.86 8.04 5.47
N THR A 121 -6.43 7.73 6.63
CA THR A 121 -7.32 8.63 7.36
C THR A 121 -6.54 9.58 8.26
N TYR A 122 -5.57 9.05 9.02
CA TYR A 122 -4.90 9.79 10.09
C TYR A 122 -3.57 10.40 9.69
N GLY A 123 -2.91 9.90 8.63
CA GLY A 123 -1.61 10.39 8.16
C GLY A 123 -1.70 11.25 6.90
N ILE A 124 -2.35 10.76 5.85
CA ILE A 124 -2.39 11.47 4.56
C ILE A 124 -3.27 12.71 4.66
N PRO A 125 -2.78 13.89 4.21
CA PRO A 125 -3.54 15.13 4.24
C PRO A 125 -4.85 15.07 3.44
N SER A 126 -5.89 15.76 3.92
CA SER A 126 -7.20 15.77 3.25
C SER A 126 -7.17 16.40 1.85
N PHE A 127 -6.25 17.33 1.58
CA PHE A 127 -6.10 17.90 0.23
C PHE A 127 -5.53 16.91 -0.79
N LYS A 128 -4.86 15.83 -0.36
CA LYS A 128 -4.44 14.70 -1.21
C LYS A 128 -5.51 13.61 -1.28
N LEU A 129 -6.11 13.27 -0.14
CA LEU A 129 -7.10 12.20 -0.03
C LEU A 129 -8.24 12.62 0.90
N GLN A 130 -9.38 12.93 0.32
CA GLN A 130 -10.59 13.28 1.05
C GLN A 130 -11.09 12.10 1.90
N LYS A 131 -11.54 12.39 3.12
CA LYS A 131 -11.88 11.33 4.08
C LYS A 131 -13.21 10.63 3.76
N ASP A 132 -14.10 11.28 3.06
CA ASP A 132 -15.34 10.70 2.52
C ASP A 132 -15.09 9.67 1.43
N VAL A 133 -14.03 9.83 0.61
CA VAL A 133 -13.59 8.82 -0.36
C VAL A 133 -13.20 7.52 0.34
N ILE A 134 -12.50 7.61 1.48
CA ILE A 134 -12.10 6.43 2.26
C ILE A 134 -13.34 5.71 2.80
N GLU A 135 -14.25 6.46 3.42
CA GLU A 135 -15.50 5.89 3.95
C GLU A 135 -16.34 5.24 2.86
N ALA A 136 -16.43 5.88 1.69
CA ALA A 136 -17.17 5.35 0.55
C ALA A 136 -16.59 4.01 0.02
N GLU A 137 -15.26 3.85 0.00
CA GLU A 137 -14.64 2.56 -0.37
C GLU A 137 -14.83 1.49 0.72
N VAL A 138 -14.78 1.88 2.00
CA VAL A 138 -15.03 0.96 3.12
C VAL A 138 -16.48 0.49 3.14
N GLU A 139 -17.43 1.36 2.74
CA GLU A 139 -18.84 1.01 2.67
C GLU A 139 -19.10 -0.15 1.69
N ILE A 140 -18.36 -0.22 0.57
CA ILE A 140 -18.44 -1.38 -0.33
C ILE A 140 -18.06 -2.67 0.40
N ILE A 141 -17.03 -2.63 1.24
CA ILE A 141 -16.58 -3.80 2.00
C ILE A 141 -17.63 -4.23 3.03
N ARG A 142 -18.33 -3.25 3.66
CA ARG A 142 -19.47 -3.53 4.55
C ARG A 142 -20.64 -4.17 3.79
N LEU A 143 -20.98 -3.63 2.63
CA LEU A 143 -22.04 -4.18 1.76
C LEU A 143 -21.74 -5.62 1.29
N MET A 144 -20.46 -5.96 1.16
CA MET A 144 -20.02 -7.34 0.88
C MET A 144 -20.14 -8.27 2.11
N GLY A 145 -20.43 -7.73 3.30
CA GLY A 145 -20.70 -8.51 4.51
C GLY A 145 -19.59 -8.51 5.58
N ALA A 146 -18.57 -7.67 5.45
CA ALA A 146 -17.58 -7.49 6.51
C ALA A 146 -18.17 -6.66 7.67
N GLU A 147 -17.88 -7.06 8.91
CA GLU A 147 -18.22 -6.35 10.13
C GLU A 147 -17.05 -5.48 10.59
N PHE A 148 -17.30 -4.27 11.06
CA PHE A 148 -16.27 -3.38 11.60
C PHE A 148 -16.56 -3.05 13.07
N ARG A 149 -15.57 -3.22 13.92
CA ARG A 149 -15.59 -2.88 15.36
C ARG A 149 -14.55 -1.81 15.63
N TYR A 150 -15.03 -0.58 15.76
CA TYR A 150 -14.21 0.58 16.03
C TYR A 150 -14.01 0.81 17.53
N GLY A 151 -12.91 1.49 17.90
CA GLY A 151 -12.57 1.77 19.29
C GLY A 151 -12.14 0.51 20.07
N VAL A 152 -11.78 -0.58 19.38
CA VAL A 152 -11.36 -1.84 20.00
C VAL A 152 -9.90 -2.12 19.69
N GLU A 153 -9.04 -2.04 20.70
CA GLU A 153 -7.63 -2.36 20.60
C GLU A 153 -7.40 -3.81 21.04
N VAL A 154 -7.10 -4.67 20.07
CA VAL A 154 -6.75 -6.08 20.37
C VAL A 154 -5.40 -6.11 21.06
N GLY A 155 -5.29 -6.86 22.15
CA GLY A 155 -4.17 -6.86 23.09
C GLY A 155 -4.45 -6.04 24.36
N ARG A 156 -5.39 -5.07 24.31
CA ARG A 156 -5.81 -4.29 25.48
C ARG A 156 -7.26 -4.57 25.88
N ASP A 157 -8.20 -4.37 24.93
CA ASP A 157 -9.63 -4.48 25.20
C ASP A 157 -10.14 -5.91 25.02
N VAL A 158 -9.49 -6.68 24.18
CA VAL A 158 -9.69 -8.11 23.93
C VAL A 158 -8.37 -8.74 23.49
N THR A 159 -8.06 -9.92 23.98
CA THR A 159 -6.86 -10.67 23.62
C THR A 159 -7.10 -11.60 22.43
N LEU A 160 -6.01 -12.09 21.80
CA LEU A 160 -6.10 -13.12 20.75
C LEU A 160 -6.73 -14.41 21.27
N ASP A 161 -6.42 -14.80 22.51
CA ASP A 161 -6.95 -16.02 23.12
C ASP A 161 -8.46 -15.91 23.38
N GLU A 162 -8.94 -14.78 23.90
CA GLU A 162 -10.38 -14.53 24.04
C GLU A 162 -11.11 -14.55 22.69
N LEU A 163 -10.47 -14.06 21.61
CA LEU A 163 -11.04 -14.15 20.26
C LEU A 163 -11.05 -15.61 19.77
N ARG A 164 -10.03 -16.43 20.08
CA ARG A 164 -10.03 -17.87 19.80
C ARG A 164 -11.18 -18.58 20.53
N GLU A 165 -11.43 -18.23 21.79
CA GLU A 165 -12.57 -18.75 22.57
C GLU A 165 -13.92 -18.32 21.97
N GLN A 166 -14.02 -17.12 21.37
CA GLN A 166 -15.19 -16.67 20.62
C GLN A 166 -15.37 -17.38 19.27
N GLY A 167 -14.44 -18.27 18.92
CA GLY A 167 -14.51 -19.13 17.74
C GLY A 167 -13.83 -18.59 16.49
N PHE A 168 -13.03 -17.53 16.58
CA PHE A 168 -12.19 -17.10 15.47
C PHE A 168 -11.13 -18.16 15.17
N LYS A 169 -10.92 -18.43 13.86
CA LYS A 169 -10.07 -19.52 13.36
C LYS A 169 -8.77 -19.04 12.72
N ALA A 170 -8.71 -17.77 12.34
CA ALA A 170 -7.52 -17.14 11.78
C ALA A 170 -7.53 -15.65 12.08
N PHE A 171 -6.34 -15.08 12.15
CA PHE A 171 -6.08 -13.69 12.49
C PHE A 171 -5.18 -13.07 11.42
N TYR A 172 -5.57 -11.92 10.91
CA TYR A 172 -4.72 -11.10 10.05
C TYR A 172 -4.30 -9.83 10.78
N VAL A 173 -3.01 -9.73 11.13
CA VAL A 173 -2.48 -8.57 11.85
C VAL A 173 -1.93 -7.55 10.86
N ALA A 174 -2.55 -6.38 10.80
CA ALA A 174 -2.27 -5.31 9.85
C ALA A 174 -2.33 -3.92 10.51
N ILE A 175 -1.71 -3.80 11.72
CA ILE A 175 -1.77 -2.58 12.54
C ILE A 175 -0.89 -1.43 12.03
N GLY A 176 -0.02 -1.67 11.04
CA GLY A 176 0.85 -0.67 10.41
C GLY A 176 1.94 -0.13 11.33
N CYS A 177 2.56 0.99 10.92
CA CYS A 177 3.58 1.72 11.66
C CYS A 177 3.00 3.05 12.14
N GLN A 178 2.43 3.09 13.33
CA GLN A 178 1.74 4.27 13.86
C GLN A 178 2.49 5.01 14.96
N GLY A 179 3.70 4.58 15.31
CA GLY A 179 4.60 5.30 16.20
C GLY A 179 5.57 6.17 15.41
N GLY A 180 5.90 7.34 15.95
CA GLY A 180 6.97 8.18 15.43
C GLY A 180 8.32 7.82 16.06
N ARG A 181 9.38 8.47 15.57
CA ARG A 181 10.73 8.37 16.14
C ARG A 181 11.25 9.75 16.51
N LEU A 182 11.95 9.82 17.63
CA LEU A 182 12.72 10.97 18.07
C LEU A 182 14.19 10.80 17.70
N ALA A 183 14.95 11.90 17.67
CA ALA A 183 16.34 11.91 17.25
C ALA A 183 17.32 11.53 18.37
N GLY A 184 16.89 11.56 19.63
CA GLY A 184 17.74 11.36 20.80
C GLY A 184 18.59 12.59 21.12
N ILE A 185 18.05 13.80 20.88
CA ILE A 185 18.75 15.06 21.08
C ILE A 185 18.20 15.84 22.29
N PRO A 186 19.01 16.71 22.94
CA PRO A 186 18.53 17.53 24.03
C PRO A 186 17.34 18.42 23.62
N GLY A 187 16.36 18.55 24.52
CA GLY A 187 15.19 19.41 24.37
C GLY A 187 14.07 18.83 23.50
N GLU A 188 14.22 17.62 22.96
CA GLU A 188 13.18 17.00 22.11
C GLU A 188 11.96 16.46 22.88
N ASP A 189 11.98 16.47 24.20
CA ASP A 189 10.90 16.11 25.13
C ASP A 189 9.95 17.29 25.45
N ALA A 190 10.23 18.48 24.90
CA ALA A 190 9.37 19.64 25.09
C ALA A 190 7.99 19.46 24.44
N GLU A 191 6.96 20.11 25.02
CA GLU A 191 5.56 20.03 24.54
C GLU A 191 5.38 20.47 23.07
N ASP A 192 6.19 21.44 22.61
CA ASP A 192 6.17 21.94 21.24
C ASP A 192 6.97 21.10 20.24
N VAL A 193 7.56 19.97 20.70
CA VAL A 193 8.21 18.98 19.84
C VAL A 193 7.28 17.79 19.68
N THR A 194 6.88 17.51 18.44
CA THR A 194 5.96 16.41 18.12
C THR A 194 6.55 15.50 17.05
N VAL A 195 6.10 14.25 16.99
CA VAL A 195 6.43 13.36 15.88
C VAL A 195 5.40 13.51 14.76
N ALA A 196 5.86 13.35 13.51
CA ALA A 196 5.03 13.58 12.33
C ALA A 196 3.69 12.83 12.33
N VAL A 197 3.70 11.58 12.81
CA VAL A 197 2.49 10.74 12.83
C VAL A 197 1.42 11.34 13.75
N ASP A 198 1.81 11.84 14.90
CA ASP A 198 0.87 12.44 15.87
C ASP A 198 0.40 13.81 15.40
N PHE A 199 1.31 14.65 14.88
CA PHE A 199 0.95 15.93 14.27
C PHE A 199 -0.09 15.77 13.15
N LEU A 200 0.16 14.87 12.19
CA LEU A 200 -0.76 14.61 11.08
C LEU A 200 -2.10 14.05 11.55
N ARG A 201 -2.08 13.18 12.59
CA ARG A 201 -3.30 12.66 13.21
C ARG A 201 -4.14 13.78 13.83
N GLU A 202 -3.52 14.69 14.53
CA GLU A 202 -4.21 15.81 15.17
C GLU A 202 -4.81 16.76 14.14
N VAL A 203 -4.07 17.09 13.07
CA VAL A 203 -4.57 17.90 11.96
C VAL A 203 -5.76 17.20 11.26
N ASN A 204 -5.59 15.93 10.87
CA ASN A 204 -6.64 15.19 10.17
C ASN A 204 -7.88 14.87 11.03
N SER A 205 -7.72 14.94 12.36
CA SER A 205 -8.82 14.80 13.32
C SER A 205 -9.49 16.14 13.68
N GLY A 206 -9.00 17.27 13.11
CA GLY A 206 -9.53 18.60 13.38
C GLY A 206 -9.22 19.14 14.78
N LYS A 207 -8.22 18.58 15.47
CA LYS A 207 -7.74 19.08 16.77
C LYS A 207 -6.84 20.30 16.61
N ILE A 208 -6.13 20.38 15.48
CA ILE A 208 -5.32 21.52 15.08
C ILE A 208 -5.99 22.11 13.83
N ASP A 209 -6.52 23.31 13.94
CA ASP A 209 -7.19 24.06 12.87
C ASP A 209 -6.44 25.34 12.48
N ALA A 210 -5.46 25.76 13.29
CA ALA A 210 -4.56 26.87 13.01
C ALA A 210 -3.18 26.58 13.62
N LEU A 211 -2.11 27.03 12.95
CA LEU A 211 -0.73 26.80 13.39
C LEU A 211 0.09 28.08 13.20
N PRO A 212 -0.10 29.12 14.05
CA PRO A 212 0.68 30.34 13.98
C PRO A 212 2.14 30.10 14.39
N GLY A 213 3.03 31.03 13.97
CA GLY A 213 4.44 31.02 14.27
C GLY A 213 5.26 30.20 13.28
N ARG A 214 6.47 29.82 13.71
CA ARG A 214 7.51 29.18 12.88
C ARG A 214 7.55 27.68 13.12
N THR A 215 7.29 26.88 12.12
CA THR A 215 7.33 25.43 12.19
C THR A 215 8.56 24.88 11.49
N ILE A 216 9.40 24.16 12.22
CA ILE A 216 10.55 23.45 11.66
C ILE A 216 10.22 21.96 11.55
N VAL A 217 10.45 21.39 10.37
CA VAL A 217 10.23 19.98 10.08
C VAL A 217 11.57 19.29 9.88
N VAL A 218 11.82 18.24 10.66
CA VAL A 218 13.06 17.46 10.58
C VAL A 218 12.81 16.15 9.84
N GLY A 219 13.34 16.00 8.64
CA GLY A 219 13.21 14.83 7.78
C GLY A 219 13.06 15.17 6.31
N GLY A 220 13.38 14.20 5.42
CA GLY A 220 13.43 14.38 3.96
C GLY A 220 12.48 13.47 3.18
N GLY A 221 11.60 12.70 3.84
CA GLY A 221 10.64 11.80 3.19
C GLY A 221 9.28 12.45 2.87
N ASN A 222 8.42 11.74 2.13
CA ASN A 222 7.08 12.24 1.78
C ASN A 222 6.23 12.62 3.00
N VAL A 223 6.41 11.94 4.14
CA VAL A 223 5.71 12.30 5.39
C VAL A 223 6.13 13.69 5.89
N ALA A 224 7.42 14.04 5.75
CA ALA A 224 7.90 15.38 6.10
C ALA A 224 7.32 16.46 5.17
N ILE A 225 7.18 16.15 3.89
CA ILE A 225 6.47 17.00 2.91
C ILE A 225 5.01 17.20 3.36
N ASP A 226 4.32 16.14 3.74
CA ASP A 226 2.93 16.21 4.21
C ASP A 226 2.80 17.11 5.45
N VAL A 227 3.73 17.00 6.39
CA VAL A 227 3.79 17.87 7.59
C VAL A 227 3.98 19.33 7.17
N ALA A 228 4.98 19.62 6.33
CA ALA A 228 5.30 20.99 5.90
C ALA A 228 4.12 21.62 5.14
N ARG A 229 3.51 20.90 4.22
CA ARG A 229 2.33 21.38 3.47
C ARG A 229 1.13 21.65 4.38
N ASN A 230 0.88 20.79 5.38
CA ASN A 230 -0.16 21.04 6.39
C ASN A 230 0.16 22.30 7.21
N ALA A 231 1.41 22.47 7.66
CA ALA A 231 1.81 23.65 8.42
C ALA A 231 1.61 24.96 7.62
N CYS A 232 2.00 24.98 6.34
CA CYS A 232 1.74 26.11 5.45
C CYS A 232 0.25 26.41 5.31
N ARG A 233 -0.59 25.38 5.16
CA ARG A 233 -2.05 25.50 4.96
C ARG A 233 -2.79 25.89 6.24
N LEU A 234 -2.21 25.60 7.40
CA LEU A 234 -2.72 25.97 8.73
C LEU A 234 -2.27 27.37 9.15
N GLY A 235 -1.53 28.10 8.29
CA GLY A 235 -1.17 29.48 8.52
C GLY A 235 0.14 29.69 9.30
N SER A 236 1.06 28.72 9.28
CA SER A 236 2.39 28.91 9.83
C SER A 236 3.11 30.05 9.06
N GLU A 237 3.69 30.99 9.78
CA GLU A 237 4.32 32.19 9.22
C GLU A 237 5.60 31.86 8.46
N HIS A 238 6.30 30.82 8.92
CA HIS A 238 7.51 30.29 8.29
C HIS A 238 7.56 28.78 8.47
N VAL A 239 7.72 28.05 7.38
CA VAL A 239 7.90 26.60 7.38
C VAL A 239 9.21 26.25 6.70
N GLU A 240 10.13 25.61 7.44
CA GLU A 240 11.39 25.15 6.88
C GLU A 240 11.62 23.67 7.22
N MET A 241 11.99 22.90 6.19
CA MET A 241 12.34 21.49 6.31
C MET A 241 13.85 21.33 6.33
N PHE A 242 14.35 20.48 7.21
CA PHE A 242 15.77 20.11 7.28
C PHE A 242 15.93 18.60 7.12
N CYS A 243 16.79 18.16 6.20
CA CYS A 243 17.07 16.75 5.98
C CYS A 243 18.58 16.49 5.87
N LEU A 244 18.97 15.25 6.15
CA LEU A 244 20.37 14.80 6.10
C LEU A 244 20.90 14.75 4.68
N GLU A 245 20.04 14.33 3.76
CA GLU A 245 20.35 14.05 2.37
C GLU A 245 20.67 15.33 1.59
N SER A 246 21.40 15.17 0.51
CA SER A 246 21.48 16.19 -0.55
C SER A 246 20.16 16.25 -1.32
N GLU A 247 19.92 17.30 -2.08
CA GLU A 247 18.72 17.47 -2.89
C GLU A 247 18.48 16.28 -3.84
N ALA A 248 19.56 15.74 -4.43
CA ALA A 248 19.49 14.61 -5.35
C ALA A 248 19.21 13.26 -4.65
N GLN A 249 19.52 13.16 -3.35
CA GLN A 249 19.35 11.94 -2.56
C GLN A 249 18.10 11.97 -1.67
N MET A 250 17.39 13.08 -1.64
CA MET A 250 16.21 13.26 -0.81
C MET A 250 15.15 12.21 -1.13
N PRO A 251 14.62 11.45 -0.13
CA PRO A 251 13.68 10.36 -0.36
C PRO A 251 12.32 10.80 -0.90
N ALA A 252 11.91 12.05 -0.64
CA ALA A 252 10.68 12.61 -1.17
C ALA A 252 10.78 12.76 -2.71
N SER A 253 9.69 12.44 -3.41
CA SER A 253 9.63 12.58 -4.86
C SER A 253 9.82 14.05 -5.31
N GLU A 254 10.30 14.25 -6.52
CA GLU A 254 10.50 15.60 -7.09
C GLU A 254 9.17 16.37 -7.17
N GLU A 255 8.07 15.68 -7.52
CA GLU A 255 6.73 16.26 -7.56
C GLU A 255 6.31 16.78 -6.17
N GLU A 256 6.46 15.96 -5.14
CA GLU A 256 6.12 16.32 -3.76
C GLU A 256 6.96 17.49 -3.23
N ARG A 257 8.27 17.51 -3.54
CA ARG A 257 9.18 18.61 -3.16
C ARG A 257 8.75 19.92 -3.80
N ARG A 258 8.46 19.89 -5.10
CA ARG A 258 7.98 21.07 -5.84
C ARG A 258 6.67 21.59 -5.24
N GLU A 259 5.72 20.72 -4.94
CA GLU A 259 4.44 21.09 -4.34
C GLU A 259 4.60 21.70 -2.95
N ALA A 260 5.56 21.22 -2.13
CA ALA A 260 5.85 21.82 -0.83
C ALA A 260 6.39 23.26 -0.97
N VAL A 261 7.28 23.50 -1.95
CA VAL A 261 7.81 24.83 -2.23
C VAL A 261 6.71 25.76 -2.79
N GLU A 262 5.84 25.26 -3.67
CA GLU A 262 4.65 25.98 -4.16
C GLU A 262 3.71 26.33 -3.00
N ASP A 263 3.62 25.47 -1.99
CA ASP A 263 2.84 25.70 -0.76
C ASP A 263 3.52 26.72 0.19
N GLY A 264 4.77 27.10 -0.05
CA GLY A 264 5.51 28.11 0.71
C GLY A 264 6.52 27.54 1.72
N ALA A 265 6.78 26.23 1.69
CA ALA A 265 7.82 25.63 2.52
C ALA A 265 9.22 25.85 1.93
N HIS A 266 10.21 26.03 2.80
CA HIS A 266 11.62 26.05 2.44
C HIS A 266 12.24 24.68 2.71
N ILE A 267 13.18 24.24 1.86
CA ILE A 267 13.87 22.95 2.02
C ILE A 267 15.38 23.20 2.16
N SER A 268 15.96 22.78 3.28
CA SER A 268 17.38 22.87 3.59
C SER A 268 17.99 21.47 3.70
N CYS A 269 18.76 21.09 2.68
CA CYS A 269 19.42 19.78 2.58
C CYS A 269 20.80 19.76 3.26
N GLY A 270 21.24 18.58 3.71
CA GLY A 270 22.56 18.34 4.30
C GLY A 270 22.69 18.81 5.75
N TRP A 271 21.60 18.71 6.53
CA TRP A 271 21.59 19.15 7.93
C TRP A 271 20.93 18.11 8.84
N GLY A 272 21.61 17.72 9.91
CA GLY A 272 21.07 16.86 10.97
C GLY A 272 20.77 17.64 12.25
N PRO A 273 19.73 17.29 12.99
CA PRO A 273 19.39 17.99 14.23
C PRO A 273 20.44 17.70 15.32
N LYS A 274 20.72 18.70 16.15
CA LYS A 274 21.68 18.61 17.25
C LYS A 274 21.05 18.88 18.61
N GLU A 275 20.26 19.93 18.72
CA GLU A 275 19.67 20.36 20.02
C GLU A 275 18.47 21.27 19.75
N VAL A 276 17.38 21.05 20.48
CA VAL A 276 16.21 21.95 20.55
C VAL A 276 16.42 22.92 21.72
N HIS A 277 16.26 24.22 21.49
CA HIS A 277 16.41 25.26 22.49
C HIS A 277 15.05 25.64 23.08
N LEU A 278 15.04 25.76 24.40
CA LEU A 278 13.86 26.16 25.16
C LEU A 278 14.09 27.54 25.80
N ASP A 279 13.03 28.31 25.90
CA ASP A 279 13.01 29.56 26.65
C ASP A 279 12.87 29.31 28.16
N GLU A 280 12.82 30.37 28.95
CA GLU A 280 12.64 30.29 30.41
C GLU A 280 11.33 29.64 30.85
N SER A 281 10.33 29.59 30.01
CA SER A 281 9.04 28.94 30.27
C SER A 281 9.00 27.46 29.85
N GLY A 282 10.09 26.94 29.25
CA GLY A 282 10.19 25.58 28.76
C GLY A 282 9.59 25.40 27.35
N ARG A 283 9.25 26.49 26.63
CA ARG A 283 8.74 26.45 25.27
C ARG A 283 9.84 26.48 24.25
N VAL A 284 9.63 25.85 23.09
CA VAL A 284 10.59 25.86 21.99
C VAL A 284 10.80 27.30 21.51
N CYS A 285 12.09 27.73 21.42
CA CYS A 285 12.49 29.01 20.87
C CYS A 285 13.48 28.88 19.68
N GLY A 286 13.91 27.66 19.37
CA GLY A 286 14.79 27.40 18.23
C GLY A 286 15.32 25.98 18.21
N ILE A 287 16.04 25.65 17.14
CA ILE A 287 16.76 24.38 16.99
C ILE A 287 18.12 24.62 16.35
N THR A 288 19.15 23.90 16.78
CA THR A 288 20.46 23.89 16.15
C THR A 288 20.63 22.63 15.32
N PHE A 289 21.14 22.81 14.11
CA PHE A 289 21.53 21.74 13.20
C PHE A 289 23.05 21.69 13.05
N LYS A 290 23.57 20.52 12.67
CA LYS A 290 24.95 20.28 12.27
C LYS A 290 25.02 19.79 10.84
N ARG A 291 26.06 20.18 10.13
CA ARG A 291 26.24 19.81 8.72
C ARG A 291 26.41 18.32 8.56
N CYS A 292 25.55 17.68 7.76
CA CYS A 292 25.71 16.31 7.36
C CYS A 292 26.64 16.21 6.15
N THR A 293 27.76 15.52 6.31
CA THR A 293 28.80 15.37 5.27
C THR A 293 28.60 14.10 4.45
N ARG A 294 27.99 13.08 5.05
CA ARG A 294 27.68 11.80 4.41
C ARG A 294 26.48 11.17 5.10
N VAL A 295 25.55 10.57 4.35
CA VAL A 295 24.35 9.88 4.89
C VAL A 295 24.53 8.38 4.91
N PHE A 296 25.15 7.81 3.88
CA PHE A 296 25.33 6.36 3.73
C PHE A 296 26.82 6.00 3.70
N ASP A 297 27.17 4.86 4.27
CA ASP A 297 28.52 4.29 4.18
C ASP A 297 28.80 3.74 2.76
N ASP A 298 29.99 3.19 2.56
CA ASP A 298 30.44 2.65 1.26
C ASP A 298 29.65 1.40 0.83
N GLU A 299 28.98 0.73 1.77
CA GLU A 299 28.09 -0.40 1.53
C GLU A 299 26.62 0.01 1.36
N GLY A 300 26.33 1.31 1.34
CA GLY A 300 24.97 1.86 1.18
C GLY A 300 24.09 1.74 2.43
N ARG A 301 24.66 1.50 3.60
CA ARG A 301 23.93 1.44 4.87
C ARG A 301 23.82 2.84 5.46
N PHE A 302 22.70 3.14 6.10
CA PHE A 302 22.49 4.41 6.79
C PHE A 302 23.49 4.57 7.96
N ALA A 303 24.45 5.49 7.80
CA ALA A 303 25.52 5.79 8.74
C ALA A 303 25.95 7.26 8.60
N PRO A 304 25.13 8.22 9.07
CA PRO A 304 25.38 9.64 8.83
C PRO A 304 26.63 10.14 9.57
N GLU A 305 27.44 10.93 8.88
CA GLU A 305 28.60 11.63 9.42
C GLU A 305 28.35 13.13 9.42
N TYR A 306 28.93 13.83 10.40
CA TYR A 306 28.67 15.25 10.61
C TYR A 306 29.95 16.05 10.82
N ASP A 307 29.95 17.31 10.35
CA ASP A 307 30.88 18.32 10.83
C ASP A 307 30.29 19.01 12.07
N GLU A 308 30.85 18.72 13.23
CA GLU A 308 30.40 19.24 14.51
C GLU A 308 30.71 20.75 14.70
N ASN A 309 31.51 21.35 13.80
CA ASN A 309 31.88 22.78 13.83
C ASN A 309 31.01 23.62 12.86
N ASP A 310 30.41 23.02 11.84
CA ASP A 310 29.48 23.71 10.93
C ASP A 310 28.05 23.58 11.47
N LEU A 311 27.66 24.58 12.27
CA LEU A 311 26.39 24.62 12.98
C LEU A 311 25.49 25.72 12.41
N ARG A 312 24.21 25.42 12.29
CA ARG A 312 23.16 26.38 11.90
C ARG A 312 22.06 26.39 12.95
N ARG A 313 21.90 27.51 13.65
CA ARG A 313 20.75 27.75 14.54
C ARG A 313 19.64 28.45 13.76
N VAL A 314 18.41 28.00 13.95
CA VAL A 314 17.19 28.61 13.43
C VAL A 314 16.19 28.81 14.56
N ASP A 315 15.43 29.89 14.47
CA ASP A 315 14.35 30.14 15.41
C ASP A 315 13.14 29.26 15.05
N ALA A 316 12.49 28.73 16.06
CA ALA A 316 11.31 27.88 15.92
C ALA A 316 10.35 28.11 17.09
N ASP A 317 9.08 28.00 16.82
CA ASP A 317 8.03 27.98 17.85
C ASP A 317 7.47 26.55 17.99
N ARG A 318 7.76 25.68 16.98
CA ARG A 318 7.41 24.25 16.95
C ARG A 318 8.42 23.46 16.12
N VAL A 319 8.69 22.23 16.57
CA VAL A 319 9.51 21.27 15.84
C VAL A 319 8.72 19.98 15.60
N VAL A 320 8.69 19.50 14.36
CA VAL A 320 8.04 18.24 14.01
C VAL A 320 9.08 17.25 13.50
N MET A 321 9.30 16.17 14.28
CA MET A 321 10.25 15.11 13.95
C MET A 321 9.62 14.11 12.95
N SER A 322 10.12 14.06 11.72
CA SER A 322 9.66 13.19 10.64
C SER A 322 10.78 12.25 10.15
N ILE A 323 11.47 11.61 11.10
CA ILE A 323 12.69 10.81 10.89
C ILE A 323 12.41 9.29 10.93
N GLY A 324 11.23 8.90 10.59
CA GLY A 324 10.81 7.52 10.47
C GLY A 324 9.64 7.15 11.37
N GLN A 325 9.13 5.95 11.12
CA GLN A 325 7.98 5.37 11.81
C GLN A 325 8.39 4.09 12.53
N SER A 326 7.57 3.66 13.49
CA SER A 326 7.77 2.44 14.27
C SER A 326 6.46 1.68 14.45
N ILE A 327 6.58 0.37 14.65
CA ILE A 327 5.43 -0.49 14.98
C ILE A 327 5.19 -0.39 16.48
N VAL A 328 3.95 -0.21 16.87
CA VAL A 328 3.53 -0.21 18.28
C VAL A 328 2.70 -1.46 18.53
N TRP A 329 3.34 -2.50 19.05
CA TRP A 329 2.69 -3.79 19.29
C TRP A 329 1.81 -3.80 20.53
N GLY A 330 2.15 -3.03 21.58
CA GLY A 330 1.49 -3.17 22.88
C GLY A 330 1.52 -4.64 23.34
N ASP A 331 0.41 -5.11 23.88
CA ASP A 331 0.24 -6.50 24.33
C ASP A 331 -0.39 -7.43 23.26
N LEU A 332 -0.55 -6.96 22.01
CA LEU A 332 -1.21 -7.72 20.94
C LEU A 332 -0.63 -9.13 20.75
N LEU A 333 0.68 -9.27 20.81
CA LEU A 333 1.38 -10.54 20.60
C LEU A 333 1.70 -11.29 21.89
N ALA A 334 1.22 -10.83 23.04
CA ALA A 334 1.46 -11.48 24.33
C ALA A 334 0.99 -12.95 24.29
N GLY A 335 1.88 -13.86 24.70
CA GLY A 335 1.60 -15.30 24.71
C GLY A 335 1.64 -16.00 23.34
N SER A 336 1.82 -15.28 22.24
CA SER A 336 1.95 -15.86 20.90
C SER A 336 3.38 -16.31 20.58
N LYS A 337 3.53 -17.16 19.56
CA LYS A 337 4.85 -17.58 19.02
C LYS A 337 5.33 -16.72 17.87
N VAL A 338 4.71 -15.57 17.65
CA VAL A 338 5.12 -14.65 16.58
C VAL A 338 6.51 -14.10 16.91
N GLU A 339 7.44 -14.29 15.99
CA GLU A 339 8.81 -13.80 16.12
C GLU A 339 8.94 -12.43 15.46
N LEU A 340 9.70 -11.54 16.11
CA LEU A 340 10.00 -10.21 15.59
C LEU A 340 11.45 -10.14 15.13
N GLY A 341 11.63 -9.55 13.95
CA GLY A 341 12.93 -9.32 13.35
C GLY A 341 13.52 -7.96 13.70
N ARG A 342 14.56 -7.59 12.96
CA ARG A 342 15.19 -6.27 13.09
C ARG A 342 14.15 -5.17 12.79
N GLY A 343 14.11 -4.13 13.62
CA GLY A 343 13.15 -3.03 13.49
C GLY A 343 11.74 -3.38 13.96
N GLN A 344 11.60 -4.48 14.73
CA GLN A 344 10.33 -4.95 15.31
C GLN A 344 9.28 -5.41 14.29
N GLY A 345 9.68 -5.65 13.04
CA GLY A 345 8.79 -6.25 12.03
C GLY A 345 8.50 -7.73 12.35
N ALA A 346 7.28 -8.18 12.11
CA ALA A 346 6.91 -9.58 12.30
C ALA A 346 7.56 -10.48 11.25
N LEU A 347 8.11 -11.63 11.67
CA LEU A 347 8.66 -12.63 10.76
C LEU A 347 7.53 -13.54 10.27
N ALA A 348 7.47 -13.71 8.96
CA ALA A 348 6.48 -14.56 8.30
C ALA A 348 7.05 -15.18 7.02
N ASP A 349 6.43 -16.25 6.57
CA ASP A 349 6.74 -16.86 5.27
C ASP A 349 6.39 -15.87 4.14
N PRO A 350 7.31 -15.57 3.22
CA PRO A 350 7.12 -14.52 2.21
C PRO A 350 6.06 -14.86 1.14
N GLN A 351 5.65 -16.12 1.03
CA GLN A 351 4.63 -16.55 0.09
C GLN A 351 3.24 -16.61 0.72
N THR A 352 3.17 -16.99 2.01
CA THR A 352 1.92 -17.24 2.69
C THR A 352 1.54 -16.17 3.69
N TYR A 353 2.49 -15.32 4.08
CA TYR A 353 2.33 -14.34 5.15
C TYR A 353 1.98 -14.95 6.52
N GLN A 354 2.15 -16.28 6.67
CA GLN A 354 1.93 -17.01 7.91
C GLN A 354 3.13 -16.85 8.83
N THR A 355 2.88 -16.60 10.11
CA THR A 355 3.91 -16.50 11.15
C THR A 355 4.25 -17.87 11.75
N ALA A 356 5.14 -17.91 12.74
CA ALA A 356 5.39 -19.11 13.54
C ALA A 356 4.17 -19.57 14.35
N GLU A 357 3.20 -18.68 14.61
CA GLU A 357 1.88 -19.04 15.15
C GLU A 357 0.94 -19.37 13.97
N PRO A 358 0.50 -20.63 13.81
CA PRO A 358 -0.12 -21.08 12.56
C PRO A 358 -1.41 -20.37 12.15
N ASP A 359 -2.17 -19.84 13.10
CA ASP A 359 -3.43 -19.13 12.85
C ASP A 359 -3.25 -17.62 12.69
N ILE A 360 -2.01 -17.11 12.83
CA ILE A 360 -1.67 -15.68 12.69
C ILE A 360 -0.95 -15.43 11.39
N PHE A 361 -1.52 -14.54 10.59
CA PHE A 361 -0.97 -13.99 9.35
C PHE A 361 -0.70 -12.50 9.54
N VAL A 362 0.32 -11.97 8.86
CA VAL A 362 0.72 -10.57 8.97
C VAL A 362 0.85 -9.95 7.59
N GLY A 363 0.75 -8.62 7.49
CA GLY A 363 1.02 -7.92 6.24
C GLY A 363 0.89 -6.41 6.36
N GLY A 364 1.24 -5.70 5.28
CA GLY A 364 1.48 -4.26 5.33
C GLY A 364 2.71 -3.93 6.14
N ASP A 365 2.77 -2.73 6.72
CA ASP A 365 3.99 -2.20 7.34
C ASP A 365 4.51 -3.01 8.54
N VAL A 366 3.67 -3.80 9.19
CA VAL A 366 4.15 -4.69 10.27
C VAL A 366 5.06 -5.83 9.78
N TYR A 367 5.02 -6.11 8.48
CA TYR A 367 5.85 -7.12 7.82
C TYR A 367 6.96 -6.51 6.96
N THR A 368 6.62 -5.51 6.13
CA THR A 368 7.57 -4.91 5.17
C THR A 368 8.33 -3.71 5.73
N GLY A 369 7.92 -3.15 6.86
CA GLY A 369 8.22 -1.78 7.24
C GLY A 369 7.36 -0.78 6.47
N PRO A 370 7.48 0.53 6.77
CA PRO A 370 6.72 1.58 6.10
C PRO A 370 6.87 1.52 4.57
N SER A 371 5.73 1.40 3.85
CA SER A 371 5.69 1.24 2.41
C SER A 371 4.47 1.95 1.81
N PHE A 372 4.23 1.78 0.50
CA PHE A 372 3.11 2.42 -0.17
C PHE A 372 1.79 1.68 0.08
N ALA A 373 0.68 2.41 0.01
CA ALA A 373 -0.65 1.83 0.20
C ALA A 373 -0.93 0.65 -0.74
N ILE A 374 -0.44 0.69 -1.98
CA ILE A 374 -0.61 -0.38 -2.95
C ILE A 374 0.13 -1.67 -2.55
N ASP A 375 1.29 -1.56 -1.90
CA ASP A 375 2.04 -2.72 -1.40
C ASP A 375 1.29 -3.38 -0.23
N ALA A 376 0.70 -2.56 0.65
CA ALA A 376 -0.15 -3.04 1.74
C ALA A 376 -1.44 -3.72 1.21
N ILE A 377 -2.05 -3.17 0.16
CA ILE A 377 -3.21 -3.78 -0.53
C ILE A 377 -2.83 -5.14 -1.10
N ALA A 378 -1.69 -5.25 -1.78
CA ALA A 378 -1.21 -6.52 -2.33
C ALA A 378 -0.97 -7.57 -1.22
N ALA A 379 -0.37 -7.18 -0.10
CA ALA A 379 -0.17 -8.07 1.04
C ALA A 379 -1.50 -8.59 1.62
N GLY A 380 -2.52 -7.70 1.73
CA GLY A 380 -3.86 -8.08 2.18
C GLY A 380 -4.54 -9.07 1.23
N HIS A 381 -4.41 -8.88 -0.08
CA HIS A 381 -4.94 -9.79 -1.10
C HIS A 381 -4.30 -11.20 -0.96
N GLU A 382 -2.99 -11.28 -0.90
CA GLU A 382 -2.28 -12.55 -0.78
C GLU A 382 -2.55 -13.24 0.56
N ALA A 383 -2.65 -12.48 1.66
CA ALA A 383 -3.02 -13.03 2.96
C ALA A 383 -4.45 -13.60 2.95
N ALA A 384 -5.40 -12.96 2.28
CA ALA A 384 -6.76 -13.48 2.13
C ALA A 384 -6.80 -14.85 1.43
N VAL A 385 -5.92 -15.08 0.44
CA VAL A 385 -5.75 -16.39 -0.20
C VAL A 385 -5.21 -17.42 0.80
N SER A 386 -4.21 -17.04 1.60
CA SER A 386 -3.60 -17.92 2.60
C SER A 386 -4.58 -18.29 3.71
N ILE A 387 -5.29 -17.31 4.25
CA ILE A 387 -6.30 -17.49 5.30
C ILE A 387 -7.43 -18.40 4.81
N HIS A 388 -7.95 -18.14 3.58
CA HIS A 388 -8.96 -19.01 2.98
C HIS A 388 -8.49 -20.47 2.95
N ARG A 389 -7.26 -20.71 2.49
CA ARG A 389 -6.71 -22.07 2.43
C ARG A 389 -6.47 -22.68 3.80
N PHE A 390 -6.05 -21.87 4.77
CA PHE A 390 -5.80 -22.33 6.13
C PHE A 390 -7.07 -22.83 6.83
N VAL A 391 -8.17 -22.08 6.71
CA VAL A 391 -9.42 -22.42 7.39
C VAL A 391 -10.24 -23.49 6.66
N GLN A 392 -9.87 -23.83 5.40
CA GLN A 392 -10.56 -24.87 4.63
C GLN A 392 -9.92 -26.25 4.84
N PRO A 393 -10.69 -27.27 5.22
CA PRO A 393 -10.16 -28.61 5.47
C PRO A 393 -9.54 -29.22 4.20
N GLY A 394 -8.37 -29.84 4.34
CA GLY A 394 -7.66 -30.51 3.26
C GLY A 394 -6.94 -29.61 2.26
N SER A 395 -6.98 -28.31 2.44
CA SER A 395 -6.21 -27.36 1.65
C SER A 395 -4.75 -27.26 2.13
N THR A 396 -3.86 -26.88 1.22
CA THR A 396 -2.45 -26.55 1.53
C THR A 396 -2.20 -25.08 1.20
N LEU A 397 -1.34 -24.43 1.97
CA LEU A 397 -1.06 -23.00 1.74
C LEU A 397 -0.29 -22.73 0.44
N THR A 398 0.51 -23.68 -0.04
CA THR A 398 1.49 -23.47 -1.11
C THR A 398 1.19 -24.21 -2.42
N ILE A 399 0.64 -25.43 -2.35
CA ILE A 399 0.39 -26.23 -3.56
C ILE A 399 -0.64 -25.55 -4.46
N GLY A 400 -0.30 -25.35 -5.74
CA GLY A 400 -1.18 -24.71 -6.71
C GLY A 400 -1.42 -23.22 -6.45
N ARG A 401 -0.60 -22.58 -5.60
CA ARG A 401 -0.59 -21.12 -5.47
C ARG A 401 0.08 -20.52 -6.69
N ASN A 402 -0.54 -19.48 -7.23
CA ASN A 402 0.04 -18.76 -8.37
C ASN A 402 1.32 -18.04 -7.92
N GLN A 403 2.47 -18.59 -8.28
CA GLN A 403 3.76 -17.95 -8.08
C GLN A 403 4.07 -17.08 -9.30
N ARG A 404 3.37 -15.97 -9.43
CA ARG A 404 3.66 -15.02 -10.51
C ARG A 404 5.07 -14.48 -10.34
N ARG A 405 5.98 -14.92 -11.19
CA ARG A 405 7.29 -14.29 -11.35
C ARG A 405 7.16 -13.34 -12.52
N TYR A 406 7.15 -12.05 -12.21
CA TYR A 406 7.19 -11.03 -13.24
C TYR A 406 8.66 -10.80 -13.62
N THR A 407 8.98 -11.02 -14.88
CA THR A 407 10.24 -10.56 -15.45
C THR A 407 9.98 -9.19 -16.04
N ALA A 408 10.80 -8.21 -15.69
CA ALA A 408 10.75 -6.92 -16.34
C ALA A 408 11.01 -7.12 -17.85
N LEU A 409 10.11 -6.60 -18.69
CA LEU A 409 10.31 -6.63 -20.13
C LEU A 409 11.49 -5.72 -20.46
N ASP A 410 12.41 -6.20 -21.30
CA ASP A 410 13.38 -5.32 -21.93
C ASP A 410 12.63 -4.43 -22.93
N ARG A 411 12.57 -3.15 -22.60
CA ARG A 411 11.85 -2.15 -23.38
C ARG A 411 12.74 -1.47 -24.41
N ASP A 412 14.04 -1.69 -24.35
CA ASP A 412 15.00 -1.07 -25.28
C ASP A 412 14.92 -1.73 -26.67
N ASP A 413 14.51 -3.02 -26.71
CA ASP A 413 14.30 -3.76 -27.95
C ASP A 413 12.88 -3.60 -28.56
N VAL A 414 11.99 -2.84 -27.90
CA VAL A 414 10.63 -2.65 -28.42
C VAL A 414 10.63 -1.65 -29.56
N VAL A 415 10.40 -2.14 -30.77
CA VAL A 415 10.23 -1.30 -31.96
C VAL A 415 8.78 -0.80 -32.02
N ILE A 416 8.60 0.52 -32.01
CA ILE A 416 7.30 1.17 -32.13
C ILE A 416 7.26 1.80 -33.52
N GLU A 417 6.59 1.12 -34.46
CA GLU A 417 6.55 1.52 -35.88
C GLU A 417 5.69 2.77 -36.13
N SER A 418 4.62 2.92 -35.34
CA SER A 418 3.72 4.07 -35.46
C SER A 418 3.03 4.38 -34.13
N TYR A 419 2.83 5.68 -33.87
CA TYR A 419 2.05 6.19 -32.73
C TYR A 419 1.50 7.57 -33.09
N ASP A 420 0.45 8.00 -32.40
CA ASP A 420 -0.01 9.37 -32.54
C ASP A 420 0.93 10.33 -31.77
N ASN A 421 0.95 11.60 -32.17
CA ASN A 421 1.77 12.65 -31.56
C ASN A 421 0.99 13.44 -30.47
N ALA A 422 -0.11 12.89 -29.95
CA ALA A 422 -0.89 13.55 -28.92
C ALA A 422 -0.06 13.71 -27.64
N SER A 423 -0.06 14.88 -27.05
CA SER A 423 0.58 15.16 -25.77
C SER A 423 -0.14 14.40 -24.65
N ARG A 424 0.62 14.07 -23.58
CA ARG A 424 0.03 13.53 -22.37
C ARG A 424 -0.93 14.54 -21.76
N GLU A 425 -2.12 14.07 -21.39
CA GLU A 425 -3.07 14.85 -20.60
C GLU A 425 -2.54 15.05 -19.18
N VAL A 426 -2.84 16.23 -18.64
CA VAL A 426 -2.43 16.62 -17.27
C VAL A 426 -3.68 17.03 -16.49
N ALA A 427 -3.82 16.51 -15.29
CA ALA A 427 -4.91 16.90 -14.40
C ALA A 427 -4.75 18.37 -13.97
N HIS A 428 -5.86 19.06 -13.84
CA HIS A 428 -5.85 20.41 -13.30
C HIS A 428 -5.46 20.38 -11.82
N VAL A 429 -4.51 21.25 -11.47
CA VAL A 429 -4.03 21.42 -10.10
C VAL A 429 -4.59 22.71 -9.53
N ASN A 430 -5.33 22.60 -8.44
CA ASN A 430 -5.97 23.73 -7.79
C ASN A 430 -4.95 24.51 -6.94
N ARG A 431 -4.28 25.48 -7.56
CA ARG A 431 -3.24 26.30 -6.91
C ARG A 431 -3.76 27.58 -6.27
N ASP A 432 -4.99 28.00 -6.58
CA ASP A 432 -5.59 29.23 -6.09
C ASP A 432 -6.18 29.02 -4.69
N ARG A 433 -5.34 29.23 -3.67
CA ARG A 433 -5.70 29.02 -2.26
C ARG A 433 -6.66 30.08 -1.72
N GLU A 434 -6.75 31.24 -2.34
CA GLU A 434 -7.69 32.27 -1.91
C GLU A 434 -9.14 31.89 -2.28
N LYS A 435 -9.31 31.09 -3.33
CA LYS A 435 -10.62 30.63 -3.81
C LYS A 435 -11.00 29.23 -3.33
N ALA A 436 -10.00 28.37 -3.07
CA ALA A 436 -10.23 27.00 -2.59
C ALA A 436 -10.04 26.92 -1.07
N ALA A 437 -10.91 26.14 -0.40
CA ALA A 437 -10.68 25.81 1.00
C ALA A 437 -9.30 25.12 1.13
N PRO A 438 -8.49 25.43 2.17
CA PRO A 438 -7.10 24.97 2.30
C PRO A 438 -6.92 23.46 2.19
N PHE A 439 -7.95 22.69 2.54
CA PHE A 439 -7.94 21.23 2.57
C PHE A 439 -8.86 20.59 1.51
N SER A 440 -9.37 21.37 0.53
CA SER A 440 -10.07 20.81 -0.63
C SER A 440 -9.12 19.98 -1.51
N GLU A 441 -9.66 19.07 -2.33
CA GLU A 441 -8.86 18.21 -3.21
C GLU A 441 -7.95 19.05 -4.12
N TYR A 442 -6.66 18.74 -4.09
CA TYR A 442 -5.63 19.55 -4.75
C TYR A 442 -5.53 19.24 -6.25
N VAL A 443 -5.65 17.97 -6.63
CA VAL A 443 -5.59 17.50 -8.03
C VAL A 443 -6.97 17.09 -8.46
N GLU A 444 -7.52 17.73 -9.49
CA GLU A 444 -8.85 17.42 -10.01
C GLU A 444 -8.85 16.08 -10.79
N THR A 445 -10.01 15.48 -10.92
CA THR A 445 -10.21 14.29 -11.73
C THR A 445 -10.31 14.66 -13.21
N PHE A 446 -9.75 13.86 -14.11
CA PHE A 446 -9.90 14.03 -15.56
C PHE A 446 -11.37 14.13 -15.97
N THR A 447 -11.62 14.91 -17.01
CA THR A 447 -12.89 14.86 -17.75
C THR A 447 -12.94 13.62 -18.65
N GLU A 448 -14.12 13.25 -19.13
CA GLU A 448 -14.25 12.12 -20.04
C GLU A 448 -13.50 12.36 -21.37
N GLU A 449 -13.44 13.61 -21.84
CA GLU A 449 -12.68 14.00 -23.02
C GLU A 449 -11.17 13.77 -22.81
N GLN A 450 -10.64 14.16 -21.66
CA GLN A 450 -9.24 13.91 -21.31
C GLN A 450 -8.96 12.39 -21.23
N VAL A 451 -9.86 11.61 -20.62
CA VAL A 451 -9.72 10.14 -20.57
C VAL A 451 -9.70 9.54 -21.97
N ARG A 452 -10.56 10.00 -22.86
CA ARG A 452 -10.59 9.54 -24.26
C ARG A 452 -9.31 9.89 -25.00
N ALA A 453 -8.82 11.13 -24.86
CA ALA A 453 -7.57 11.58 -25.45
C ALA A 453 -6.38 10.78 -24.92
N GLU A 454 -6.28 10.61 -23.60
CA GLU A 454 -5.18 9.92 -22.97
C GLU A 454 -5.16 8.41 -23.26
N THR A 455 -6.34 7.78 -23.29
CA THR A 455 -6.42 6.34 -23.61
C THR A 455 -6.14 6.04 -25.07
N ALA A 456 -6.36 7.00 -26.00
CA ALA A 456 -5.99 6.88 -27.41
C ALA A 456 -4.46 6.82 -27.60
N ARG A 457 -3.69 7.43 -26.71
CA ARG A 457 -2.22 7.36 -26.70
C ARG A 457 -1.67 5.97 -26.35
N CYS A 458 -2.50 5.07 -25.80
CA CYS A 458 -2.04 3.76 -25.35
C CYS A 458 -1.62 2.88 -26.53
N LEU A 459 -0.37 2.43 -26.54
CA LEU A 459 0.22 1.60 -27.59
C LEU A 459 -0.36 0.18 -27.65
N GLY A 460 -1.12 -0.24 -26.63
CA GLY A 460 -1.64 -1.61 -26.55
C GLY A 460 -0.56 -2.68 -26.35
N CYS A 461 0.61 -2.32 -25.90
CA CYS A 461 1.80 -3.17 -25.75
C CYS A 461 1.77 -4.12 -24.54
N GLY A 462 0.64 -4.24 -23.84
CA GLY A 462 0.50 -5.12 -22.69
C GLY A 462 0.84 -6.58 -23.05
N ALA A 463 1.75 -7.18 -22.28
CA ALA A 463 2.10 -8.58 -22.46
C ALA A 463 0.90 -9.49 -22.16
N SER A 464 0.62 -10.43 -23.06
CA SER A 464 -0.30 -11.52 -22.79
C SER A 464 0.38 -12.55 -21.91
N ILE A 465 -0.16 -12.79 -20.71
CA ILE A 465 0.39 -13.78 -19.77
C ILE A 465 -0.56 -14.97 -19.72
N VAL A 466 -0.02 -16.16 -19.91
CA VAL A 466 -0.75 -17.40 -19.69
C VAL A 466 -0.69 -17.74 -18.21
N ASP A 467 -1.84 -17.89 -17.57
CA ASP A 467 -1.92 -18.40 -16.20
C ASP A 467 -1.68 -19.92 -16.22
N PRO A 468 -0.52 -20.41 -15.74
CA PRO A 468 -0.18 -21.82 -15.81
C PRO A 468 -1.08 -22.70 -14.93
N ASN A 469 -1.80 -22.13 -13.95
CA ASN A 469 -2.73 -22.86 -13.11
C ASN A 469 -4.11 -23.04 -13.76
N LYS A 470 -4.45 -22.18 -14.72
CA LYS A 470 -5.71 -22.23 -15.45
C LYS A 470 -5.55 -22.77 -16.87
N CYS A 471 -4.34 -22.69 -17.42
CA CYS A 471 -4.03 -23.20 -18.75
C CYS A 471 -3.94 -24.73 -18.73
N ILE A 472 -4.78 -25.38 -19.54
CA ILE A 472 -4.78 -26.84 -19.72
C ILE A 472 -4.00 -27.28 -20.97
N GLY A 473 -3.32 -26.36 -21.67
CA GLY A 473 -2.57 -26.63 -22.87
C GLY A 473 -3.42 -27.07 -24.07
N CYS A 474 -4.67 -26.65 -24.14
CA CYS A 474 -5.61 -27.11 -25.20
C CYS A 474 -5.32 -26.57 -26.61
N GLY A 475 -4.45 -25.56 -26.76
CA GLY A 475 -4.07 -24.97 -28.05
C GLY A 475 -5.10 -24.00 -28.65
N LEU A 476 -6.23 -23.74 -28.00
CA LEU A 476 -7.25 -22.85 -28.57
C LEU A 476 -6.72 -21.43 -28.82
N CYS A 477 -5.85 -20.91 -27.95
CA CYS A 477 -5.24 -19.59 -28.12
C CYS A 477 -4.36 -19.50 -29.38
N THR A 478 -3.63 -20.59 -29.72
CA THR A 478 -2.78 -20.62 -30.91
C THR A 478 -3.63 -20.54 -32.19
N THR A 479 -4.83 -21.13 -32.21
CA THR A 479 -5.73 -21.08 -33.36
C THR A 479 -6.49 -19.76 -33.50
N LYS A 480 -6.51 -18.94 -32.43
CA LYS A 480 -7.19 -17.63 -32.41
C LYS A 480 -6.24 -16.46 -32.65
N CYS A 481 -4.95 -16.68 -32.60
CA CYS A 481 -3.97 -15.63 -32.87
C CYS A 481 -3.82 -15.48 -34.40
N ALA A 482 -4.32 -14.37 -34.96
CA ALA A 482 -4.21 -14.08 -36.38
C ALA A 482 -2.77 -13.80 -36.85
N PHE A 483 -1.87 -13.50 -35.90
CA PHE A 483 -0.47 -13.17 -36.16
C PHE A 483 0.50 -14.34 -35.89
N ASP A 484 -0.02 -15.53 -35.57
CA ASP A 484 0.79 -16.71 -35.20
C ASP A 484 1.83 -16.43 -34.10
N ALA A 485 1.49 -15.51 -33.18
CA ALA A 485 2.37 -15.06 -32.10
C ALA A 485 2.24 -15.89 -30.81
N ILE A 486 1.40 -16.92 -30.79
CA ILE A 486 1.17 -17.79 -29.64
C ILE A 486 1.47 -19.22 -30.01
N HIS A 487 2.49 -19.79 -29.39
CA HIS A 487 2.91 -21.17 -29.60
C HIS A 487 2.78 -21.97 -28.30
N LEU A 488 2.62 -23.29 -28.44
CA LEU A 488 2.68 -24.23 -27.33
C LEU A 488 3.99 -25.02 -27.42
N ASP A 489 4.87 -24.79 -26.46
CA ASP A 489 6.09 -25.54 -26.32
C ASP A 489 5.96 -26.58 -25.19
N ARG A 490 6.63 -27.72 -25.35
CA ARG A 490 6.71 -28.76 -24.32
C ARG A 490 8.04 -28.60 -23.58
N ASP A 491 7.97 -28.03 -22.38
CA ASP A 491 9.14 -27.91 -21.47
C ASP A 491 9.50 -29.24 -20.79
N ARG A 492 8.56 -30.20 -20.76
CA ARG A 492 8.75 -31.55 -20.18
C ARG A 492 8.17 -32.63 -21.08
N PRO A 493 8.80 -32.93 -22.22
CA PRO A 493 8.29 -33.92 -23.17
C PRO A 493 8.16 -35.31 -22.57
N GLU A 494 8.98 -35.65 -21.57
CA GLU A 494 8.92 -36.93 -20.85
C GLU A 494 7.61 -37.13 -20.06
N CYS A 495 6.96 -36.04 -19.63
CA CYS A 495 5.67 -36.11 -18.92
C CYS A 495 4.50 -36.43 -19.83
N SER A 496 4.65 -36.33 -21.15
CA SER A 496 3.60 -36.51 -22.13
C SER A 496 3.72 -37.77 -22.97
N THR A 497 4.53 -38.72 -22.54
CA THR A 497 4.63 -40.03 -23.20
C THR A 497 3.28 -40.76 -23.08
N MET A 498 2.59 -40.91 -24.20
CA MET A 498 1.33 -41.67 -24.24
C MET A 498 1.63 -43.14 -24.08
N VAL A 499 1.29 -43.71 -22.94
CA VAL A 499 1.32 -45.15 -22.69
C VAL A 499 -0.08 -45.71 -22.59
N LYS A 500 -0.28 -46.94 -23.04
CA LYS A 500 -1.58 -47.61 -22.90
C LYS A 500 -1.96 -47.70 -21.43
N TYR A 501 -3.30 -47.65 -21.16
CA TYR A 501 -3.83 -47.62 -19.80
C TYR A 501 -3.27 -48.77 -18.93
N GLU A 502 -3.19 -49.99 -19.51
CA GLU A 502 -2.70 -51.20 -18.84
C GLU A 502 -1.25 -51.04 -18.40
N GLN A 503 -0.45 -50.28 -19.14
CA GLN A 503 0.97 -50.03 -18.82
C GLN A 503 1.14 -48.97 -17.72
N LYS A 504 0.10 -48.18 -17.43
CA LYS A 504 0.10 -47.22 -16.32
C LYS A 504 -0.21 -47.85 -14.96
N LEU A 505 -0.92 -48.98 -14.94
CA LEU A 505 -1.37 -49.64 -13.71
C LEU A 505 -0.23 -49.98 -12.76
N PRO A 506 0.92 -50.53 -13.18
CA PRO A 506 2.05 -50.83 -12.28
C PRO A 506 2.64 -49.56 -11.64
N SER A 507 2.74 -48.46 -12.41
CA SER A 507 3.27 -47.19 -11.93
C SER A 507 2.33 -46.52 -10.96
N LEU A 508 1.01 -46.53 -11.24
CA LEU A 508 -0.02 -46.04 -10.36
C LEU A 508 -0.09 -46.84 -9.06
N GLY A 509 0.00 -48.16 -9.13
CA GLY A 509 0.06 -49.05 -7.94
C GLY A 509 1.29 -48.76 -7.06
N LYS A 510 2.45 -48.57 -7.67
CA LYS A 510 3.70 -48.21 -6.97
C LYS A 510 3.59 -46.81 -6.30
N TYR A 511 2.98 -45.86 -6.99
CA TYR A 511 2.74 -44.54 -6.44
C TYR A 511 1.73 -44.56 -5.27
N ALA A 512 0.61 -45.25 -5.44
CA ALA A 512 -0.42 -45.42 -4.41
C ALA A 512 0.13 -46.09 -3.15
N LEU A 513 0.97 -47.12 -3.31
CA LEU A 513 1.63 -47.81 -2.20
C LEU A 513 2.62 -46.86 -1.47
N LYS A 514 3.47 -46.14 -2.21
CA LYS A 514 4.37 -45.15 -1.64
C LYS A 514 3.63 -44.06 -0.87
N ARG A 515 2.53 -43.58 -1.41
CA ARG A 515 1.68 -42.57 -0.78
C ARG A 515 0.98 -43.10 0.48
N ALA A 516 0.44 -44.31 0.45
CA ALA A 516 -0.19 -44.96 1.61
C ALA A 516 0.82 -45.15 2.76
N ILE A 517 2.05 -45.58 2.43
CA ILE A 517 3.15 -45.70 3.40
C ILE A 517 3.50 -44.32 4.00
N LYS A 518 3.64 -43.29 3.17
CA LYS A 518 3.94 -41.95 3.63
C LYS A 518 2.83 -41.37 4.52
N ILE A 519 1.57 -41.64 4.18
CA ILE A 519 0.42 -41.18 5.01
C ILE A 519 0.39 -41.96 6.34
N LYS A 520 0.69 -43.26 6.33
CA LYS A 520 0.61 -44.09 7.53
C LYS A 520 1.78 -43.89 8.50
N PHE A 521 2.98 -43.60 7.98
CA PHE A 521 4.21 -43.50 8.76
C PHE A 521 4.82 -42.07 8.78
N GLY A 522 4.31 -41.12 8.01
CA GLY A 522 4.77 -39.74 7.94
C GLY A 522 4.06 -38.77 8.89
N ARG A 523 3.25 -39.26 9.82
CA ARG A 523 2.71 -38.46 10.92
C ARG A 523 3.72 -38.50 12.08
N LYS A 524 4.69 -37.63 12.06
CA LYS A 524 5.35 -37.04 13.23
C LYS A 524 5.73 -35.62 12.88
#